data_bfb2ce08603a719c8ade9a99c618c0c3
#
_entry.id   bfb2ce08603a719c8ade9a99c618c0c3
#
_cell.length_a   1.000
_cell.length_b   1.000
_cell.length_c   1.000
_cell.angle_alpha   90.00
_cell.angle_beta   90.00
_cell.angle_gamma   90.00
#
_symmetry.space_group_name_H-M   'P 1'
#
loop_
_entity.id
_entity.type
_entity.pdbx_description
1 polymer ?
#
loop_
_entity_poly.entity_id
_entity_poly.type
_entity_poly.pdbx_seq_one_letter_code
_entity_poly.pdbx_strand_id
1 'polypeptide(L)' 'MWVEVKKTKTLVVAEMWKECFEGEGIPTRIMPVSGLPAGQELTEYSILVPQDKEHVIKDILRKL' A
#
# COMPACT_ATOMS: atom_id res chain seq x y z
N MET A 1 13.00 5.23 -5.90
CA MET A 1 12.91 3.96 -5.13
C MET A 1 11.56 3.83 -4.46
N TRP A 2 11.01 2.64 -4.46
CA TRP A 2 9.71 2.37 -3.81
C TRP A 2 9.95 1.79 -2.44
N VAL A 3 9.17 2.24 -1.44
CA VAL A 3 9.28 1.75 -0.07
C VAL A 3 7.93 1.25 0.40
N GLU A 4 7.95 0.22 1.23
CA GLU A 4 6.74 -0.32 1.83
C GLU A 4 6.31 0.59 2.98
N VAL A 5 5.04 1.00 2.98
CA VAL A 5 4.50 1.84 4.05
C VAL A 5 3.42 1.14 4.85
N LYS A 6 2.85 0.07 4.33
CA LYS A 6 1.80 -0.66 5.04
C LYS A 6 1.66 -2.06 4.48
N LYS A 7 1.21 -2.99 5.30
CA LYS A 7 0.81 -4.33 4.87
C LYS A 7 -0.66 -4.54 5.16
N THR A 8 -1.31 -5.29 4.29
CA THR A 8 -2.72 -5.64 4.48
C THR A 8 -2.89 -7.13 4.30
N LYS A 9 -3.98 -7.67 4.84
CA LYS A 9 -4.25 -9.11 4.77
C LYS A 9 -5.12 -9.49 3.59
N THR A 10 -5.72 -8.53 2.90
CA THR A 10 -6.57 -8.81 1.76
C THR A 10 -6.31 -7.80 0.65
N LEU A 11 -6.59 -8.21 -0.58
CA LEU A 11 -6.44 -7.33 -1.73
C LEU A 11 -7.43 -6.16 -1.65
N VAL A 12 -8.63 -6.41 -1.16
CA VAL A 12 -9.66 -5.36 -1.05
C VAL A 12 -9.17 -4.22 -0.18
N VAL A 13 -8.60 -4.53 0.99
CA VAL A 13 -8.08 -3.51 1.88
C VAL A 13 -6.88 -2.80 1.25
N ALA A 14 -6.03 -3.54 0.55
CA ALA A 14 -4.89 -2.93 -0.13
C ALA A 14 -5.36 -1.92 -1.19
N GLU A 15 -6.41 -2.28 -1.94
CA GLU A 15 -6.93 -1.37 -2.95
C GLU A 15 -7.57 -0.13 -2.32
N MET A 16 -8.19 -0.26 -1.16
CA MET A 16 -8.73 0.90 -0.45
C MET A 16 -7.64 1.89 -0.07
N TRP A 17 -6.52 1.38 0.44
CA TRP A 17 -5.39 2.24 0.78
C TRP A 17 -4.78 2.88 -0.47
N LYS A 18 -4.68 2.09 -1.54
CA LYS A 18 -4.16 2.63 -2.80
C LYS A 18 -5.02 3.80 -3.29
N GLU A 19 -6.34 3.63 -3.28
CA GLU A 19 -7.22 4.71 -3.69
C GLU A 19 -7.06 5.94 -2.81
N CYS A 20 -6.93 5.73 -1.50
CA CYS A 20 -6.73 6.82 -0.56
C CYS A 20 -5.46 7.61 -0.89
N PHE A 21 -4.35 6.91 -1.09
CA PHE A 21 -3.07 7.57 -1.37
C PHE A 21 -3.06 8.23 -2.75
N GLU A 22 -3.63 7.57 -3.74
CA GLU A 22 -3.69 8.14 -5.09
C GLU A 22 -4.61 9.36 -5.12
N GLY A 23 -5.64 9.37 -4.29
CA GLY A 23 -6.50 10.54 -4.13
C GLY A 23 -5.74 11.73 -3.57
N GLU A 24 -4.64 11.51 -2.86
CA GLU A 24 -3.76 12.56 -2.35
C GLU A 24 -2.63 12.90 -3.34
N GLY A 25 -2.67 12.32 -4.53
CA GLY A 25 -1.66 12.57 -5.54
C GLY A 25 -0.40 11.74 -5.39
N ILE A 26 -0.45 10.64 -4.64
CA ILE A 26 0.72 9.81 -4.39
C ILE A 26 0.64 8.51 -5.19
N PRO A 27 1.55 8.26 -6.13
CA PRO A 27 1.58 6.98 -6.85
C PRO A 27 1.73 5.83 -5.86
N THR A 28 0.99 4.76 -6.05
CA THR A 28 0.96 3.64 -5.11
C THR A 28 0.98 2.32 -5.86
N ARG A 29 1.72 1.35 -5.32
CA ARG A 29 1.77 -0.01 -5.86
C ARG A 29 1.36 -1.01 -4.79
N ILE A 30 0.72 -2.10 -5.23
CA ILE A 30 0.36 -3.22 -4.36
C ILE A 30 1.13 -4.43 -4.86
N MET A 31 1.83 -5.13 -3.96
CA MET A 31 2.57 -6.33 -4.31
C MET A 31 2.31 -7.44 -3.30
N PRO A 32 2.16 -8.70 -3.77
CA PRO A 32 2.03 -9.84 -2.83
C PRO A 32 3.33 -9.99 -2.03
N VAL A 33 3.20 -10.17 -0.74
CA VAL A 33 4.36 -10.32 0.14
C VAL A 33 4.99 -11.70 0.01
N SER A 34 4.15 -12.72 -0.08
CA SER A 34 4.59 -14.11 0.03
C SER A 34 5.05 -14.73 -1.28
N GLY A 35 4.95 -14.03 -2.39
CA GLY A 35 5.27 -14.59 -3.69
C GLY A 35 4.21 -15.54 -4.23
N LEU A 36 3.12 -15.76 -3.51
CA LEU A 36 2.00 -16.54 -4.01
C LEU A 36 1.23 -15.76 -5.07
N PRO A 37 0.50 -16.46 -5.96
CA PRO A 37 -0.28 -15.77 -6.97
C PRO A 37 -1.25 -14.76 -6.35
N ALA A 38 -1.40 -13.62 -7.00
CA ALA A 38 -2.33 -12.60 -6.55
C ALA A 38 -3.75 -13.17 -6.54
N GLY A 39 -4.55 -12.75 -5.56
CA GLY A 39 -5.92 -13.22 -5.43
C GLY A 39 -6.10 -14.38 -4.47
N GLN A 40 -5.02 -14.93 -3.93
CA GLN A 40 -5.14 -15.96 -2.91
C GLN A 40 -5.63 -15.34 -1.60
N GLU A 41 -6.55 -16.03 -0.97
CA GLU A 41 -7.28 -15.49 0.17
C GLU A 41 -6.39 -15.12 1.36
N LEU A 42 -5.33 -15.88 1.58
CA LEU A 42 -4.45 -15.68 2.72
C LEU A 42 -3.17 -14.91 2.39
N THR A 43 -3.07 -14.36 1.18
CA THR A 43 -1.88 -13.64 0.76
C THR A 43 -1.89 -12.24 1.36
N GLU A 44 -0.81 -11.89 2.04
CA GLU A 44 -0.61 -10.52 2.48
C GLU A 44 -0.12 -9.68 1.31
N TYR A 45 -0.42 -8.38 1.36
CA TYR A 45 -0.03 -7.44 0.33
C TYR A 45 0.73 -6.28 0.94
N SER A 46 1.81 -5.89 0.27
CA SER A 46 2.58 -4.70 0.64
C SER A 46 2.10 -3.52 -0.19
N ILE A 47 1.95 -2.38 0.47
CA ILE A 47 1.61 -1.13 -0.21
C ILE A 47 2.87 -0.30 -0.28
N LEU A 48 3.26 0.07 -1.50
CA LEU A 48 4.52 0.75 -1.78
C LEU A 48 4.27 2.12 -2.37
N VAL A 49 5.08 3.08 -1.95
CA VAL A 49 5.05 4.45 -2.49
C VAL A 49 6.48 4.88 -2.78
N PRO A 50 6.68 5.93 -3.61
CA PRO A 50 8.03 6.46 -3.80
C PRO A 50 8.62 6.94 -2.48
N GLN A 51 9.92 6.74 -2.31
CA GLN A 51 10.60 7.07 -1.07
C GLN A 51 10.43 8.54 -0.68
N ASP A 52 10.42 9.43 -1.64
CA ASP A 52 10.27 10.87 -1.38
C ASP A 52 8.86 11.25 -0.94
N LYS A 53 7.91 10.33 -1.00
CA LYS A 53 6.54 10.54 -0.53
C LYS A 53 6.25 9.83 0.79
N GLU A 54 7.21 9.11 1.33
CA GLU A 54 6.99 8.33 2.55
C GLU A 54 6.53 9.21 3.72
N HIS A 55 7.12 10.38 3.88
CA HIS A 55 6.75 11.27 4.97
C HIS A 55 5.31 11.77 4.84
N VAL A 56 4.84 11.95 3.61
CA VAL A 56 3.45 12.37 3.38
C VAL A 56 2.49 11.27 3.82
N ILE A 57 2.85 10.01 3.52
CA ILE A 57 2.03 8.86 3.92
C ILE A 57 1.94 8.77 5.45
N LYS A 58 3.07 8.97 6.14
CA LYS A 58 3.07 8.94 7.60
C LYS A 58 2.17 10.02 8.18
N ASP A 59 2.14 11.20 7.58
CA ASP A 59 1.24 12.26 8.00
C ASP A 59 -0.21 11.88 7.78
N ILE A 60 -0.54 11.27 6.64
CA ILE A 60 -1.90 10.85 6.35
C ILE A 60 -2.37 9.82 7.38
N LEU A 61 -1.54 8.80 7.65
CA LEU A 61 -1.90 7.75 8.60
C LEU A 61 -2.05 8.28 10.01
N ARG A 62 -1.26 9.27 10.39
CA ARG A 62 -1.35 9.86 11.72
C ARG A 62 -2.65 10.62 11.93
N LYS A 63 -3.23 11.17 10.86
CA LYS A 63 -4.48 11.95 10.94
C LYS A 63 -5.73 11.06 10.92
N LEU A 64 -5.57 9.80 10.60
CA LEU A 64 -6.69 8.86 10.62
C LEU A 64 -6.85 8.26 12.04
#